data_003bfaa5de314a83f61beec251b0261d
#
_entry.id   003bfaa5de314a83f61beec251b0261d
#
_cell.length_a   1.000
_cell.length_b   1.000
_cell.length_c   1.000
_cell.angle_alpha   90.00
_cell.angle_beta   90.00
_cell.angle_gamma   90.00
#
_symmetry.space_group_name_H-M   'P 1'
#
loop_
_entity.id
_entity.type
_entity.pdbx_description
1 polymer ?
#
loop_
_entity_poly.entity_id
_entity_poly.type
_entity_poly.pdbx_seq_one_letter_code
_entity_poly.pdbx_strand_id
1 'polypeptide(L)'
;IYRGNANSLGQFHWFETDSFSLDYSLVTPNHQMVKGTFSGQDWNQDEYEKNIANSVRKLTLMDRKPVKVTPGDYRTWFEPEAVSDFLGMFSWYGISEGAIQRRSSSFGKMRYDGVKLSPHFSLDEDFTSGLVPKFNNLGEIANPNLPLIKNGELINGLVSSRTASEFGVVSNFAESGEYLRAPKMNTGDLNSDSVVDAIGDGLFLSNIHYLNWSDNAGGRVTGLTRYACFKVENGELVAPIETMRFDDTIYRYFGTELEAVGDEVKIIPEIETYNGREIGGTICPGILVNAFSLTL
;
A
#
# COMPACT_ATOMS: atom_id res chain seq x y z
N ILE A 1 -15.03 -13.30 12.44
CA ILE A 1 -14.68 -14.21 11.31
C ILE A 1 -13.84 -15.35 11.87
N TYR A 2 -14.12 -16.56 11.38
CA TYR A 2 -13.41 -17.78 11.77
C TYR A 2 -12.72 -18.38 10.55
N ARG A 3 -11.50 -18.87 10.73
CA ARG A 3 -10.76 -19.65 9.73
C ARG A 3 -10.19 -20.90 10.40
N GLY A 4 -10.39 -22.06 9.79
CA GLY A 4 -9.85 -23.33 10.27
C GLY A 4 -9.13 -24.06 9.15
N ASN A 5 -8.07 -24.78 9.50
CA ASN A 5 -7.36 -25.69 8.61
C ASN A 5 -7.12 -27.01 9.35
N ALA A 6 -7.41 -28.13 8.69
CA ALA A 6 -7.12 -29.46 9.20
C ALA A 6 -6.75 -30.39 8.05
N ASN A 7 -5.86 -31.35 8.28
CA ASN A 7 -5.46 -32.33 7.28
C ASN A 7 -5.25 -33.73 7.88
N SER A 8 -5.07 -34.72 7.02
CA SER A 8 -4.86 -36.13 7.39
C SER A 8 -3.53 -36.41 8.13
N LEU A 9 -2.60 -35.44 8.15
CA LEU A 9 -1.34 -35.52 8.90
C LEU A 9 -1.49 -35.06 10.35
N GLY A 10 -2.71 -34.74 10.79
CA GLY A 10 -3.01 -34.33 12.16
C GLY A 10 -2.78 -32.85 12.44
N GLN A 11 -2.56 -32.04 11.42
CA GLN A 11 -2.56 -30.59 11.59
C GLN A 11 -3.98 -30.12 11.84
N PHE A 12 -4.12 -29.24 12.82
CA PHE A 12 -5.37 -28.56 13.15
C PHE A 12 -5.06 -27.13 13.60
N HIS A 13 -5.53 -26.17 12.85
CA HIS A 13 -5.33 -24.76 13.14
C HIS A 13 -6.68 -24.04 13.20
N TRP A 14 -6.76 -23.08 14.10
CA TRP A 14 -7.91 -22.22 14.28
C TRP A 14 -7.46 -20.78 14.42
N PHE A 15 -8.20 -19.90 13.76
CA PHE A 15 -8.02 -18.45 13.85
C PHE A 15 -9.39 -17.80 13.99
N GLU A 16 -9.45 -16.82 14.86
CA GLU A 16 -10.64 -16.01 15.10
C GLU A 16 -10.21 -14.55 15.15
N THR A 17 -10.98 -13.70 14.48
CA THR A 17 -10.83 -12.24 14.56
C THR A 17 -12.17 -11.57 14.47
N ASP A 18 -12.36 -10.56 15.32
CA ASP A 18 -13.43 -9.59 15.20
C ASP A 18 -12.86 -8.33 14.58
N SER A 19 -13.50 -7.86 13.52
CA SER A 19 -13.08 -6.64 12.85
C SER A 19 -14.26 -6.01 12.13
N PHE A 20 -14.18 -4.71 11.95
CA PHE A 20 -15.13 -3.96 11.13
C PHE A 20 -14.39 -3.20 10.03
N SER A 21 -15.11 -2.93 8.96
CA SER A 21 -14.69 -1.97 7.92
C SER A 21 -15.90 -1.17 7.49
N LEU A 22 -15.78 0.13 7.56
CA LEU A 22 -16.74 1.08 7.05
C LEU A 22 -16.11 1.79 5.85
N ASP A 23 -16.57 1.43 4.68
CA ASP A 23 -16.16 2.03 3.42
C ASP A 23 -17.27 2.98 2.95
N TYR A 24 -16.94 4.26 2.70
CA TYR A 24 -17.92 5.28 2.36
C TYR A 24 -17.39 6.25 1.31
N SER A 25 -18.33 6.91 0.63
CA SER A 25 -18.03 7.99 -0.30
C SER A 25 -18.90 9.19 0.01
N LEU A 26 -18.28 10.36 0.10
CA LEU A 26 -18.97 11.65 0.16
C LEU A 26 -18.90 12.29 -1.23
N VAL A 27 -20.04 12.79 -1.70
CA VAL A 27 -20.16 13.28 -3.09
C VAL A 27 -20.66 14.71 -3.08
N THR A 28 -20.02 15.59 -3.85
CA THR A 28 -20.49 16.96 -4.06
C THR A 28 -21.66 16.99 -5.07
N PRO A 29 -22.45 18.08 -5.14
CA PRO A 29 -23.45 18.26 -6.18
C PRO A 29 -22.87 18.17 -7.60
N ASN A 30 -21.60 18.49 -7.81
CA ASN A 30 -20.88 18.41 -9.06
C ASN A 30 -20.25 17.03 -9.33
N HIS A 31 -20.68 15.99 -8.59
CA HIS A 31 -20.21 14.61 -8.73
C HIS A 31 -18.72 14.39 -8.42
N GLN A 32 -18.06 15.35 -7.76
CA GLN A 32 -16.74 15.12 -7.19
C GLN A 32 -16.85 14.26 -5.93
N MET A 33 -15.87 13.44 -5.65
CA MET A 33 -15.98 12.41 -4.63
C MET A 33 -14.76 12.39 -3.71
N VAL A 34 -15.03 12.23 -2.42
CA VAL A 34 -14.05 11.85 -1.39
C VAL A 34 -14.39 10.43 -0.95
N LYS A 35 -13.45 9.52 -1.08
CA LYS A 35 -13.55 8.19 -0.52
C LYS A 35 -12.91 8.18 0.87
N GLY A 36 -13.53 7.50 1.81
CA GLY A 36 -13.00 7.29 3.14
C GLY A 36 -13.21 5.87 3.58
N THR A 37 -12.29 5.37 4.38
CA THR A 37 -12.36 4.05 4.99
C THR A 37 -12.02 4.17 6.46
N PHE A 38 -12.82 3.56 7.32
CA PHE A 38 -12.57 3.43 8.74
C PHE A 38 -12.67 1.97 9.14
N SER A 39 -11.65 1.44 9.78
CA SER A 39 -11.57 0.01 10.07
C SER A 39 -10.76 -0.23 11.34
N GLY A 40 -10.99 -1.39 11.95
CA GLY A 40 -10.26 -1.80 13.15
C GLY A 40 -10.84 -3.09 13.72
N GLN A 41 -10.32 -3.49 14.87
CA GLN A 41 -10.86 -4.55 15.71
C GLN A 41 -11.79 -3.98 16.79
N ASP A 42 -11.44 -2.85 17.34
CA ASP A 42 -12.22 -2.12 18.33
C ASP A 42 -12.67 -0.77 17.77
N TRP A 43 -13.94 -0.41 18.02
CA TRP A 43 -14.49 0.86 17.60
C TRP A 43 -14.00 2.00 18.50
N ASN A 44 -13.36 3.01 17.88
CA ASN A 44 -12.98 4.25 18.53
C ASN A 44 -13.78 5.41 17.94
N GLN A 45 -14.68 5.99 18.76
CA GLN A 45 -15.58 7.06 18.31
C GLN A 45 -14.83 8.35 17.94
N ASP A 46 -13.81 8.71 18.71
CA ASP A 46 -13.04 9.94 18.47
C ASP A 46 -12.24 9.85 17.16
N GLU A 47 -11.64 8.70 16.88
CA GLU A 47 -10.93 8.45 15.62
C GLU A 47 -11.89 8.43 14.43
N TYR A 48 -13.08 7.82 14.58
CA TYR A 48 -14.12 7.86 13.56
C TYR A 48 -14.54 9.28 13.24
N GLU A 49 -14.81 10.11 14.27
CA GLU A 49 -15.19 11.51 14.09
C GLU A 49 -14.08 12.34 13.44
N LYS A 50 -12.81 12.12 13.82
CA LYS A 50 -11.63 12.73 13.17
C LYS A 50 -11.55 12.35 11.69
N ASN A 51 -11.79 11.08 11.37
CA ASN A 51 -11.77 10.56 9.98
C ASN A 51 -12.87 11.21 9.13
N ILE A 52 -14.11 11.24 9.62
CA ILE A 52 -15.25 11.90 8.95
C ILE A 52 -15.01 13.39 8.78
N ALA A 53 -14.57 14.09 9.82
CA ALA A 53 -14.29 15.53 9.76
C ALA A 53 -13.22 15.85 8.70
N ASN A 54 -12.18 15.03 8.58
CA ASN A 54 -11.16 15.16 7.55
C ASN A 54 -11.76 14.96 6.13
N SER A 55 -12.61 13.95 5.97
CA SER A 55 -13.30 13.70 4.71
C SER A 55 -14.25 14.84 4.30
N VAL A 56 -14.98 15.42 5.26
CA VAL A 56 -15.85 16.59 5.03
C VAL A 56 -15.03 17.83 4.65
N ARG A 57 -13.88 18.05 5.30
CA ARG A 57 -12.97 19.15 4.93
C ARG A 57 -12.47 18.99 3.49
N LYS A 58 -12.05 17.80 3.09
CA LYS A 58 -11.66 17.50 1.70
C LYS A 58 -12.83 17.70 0.74
N LEU A 59 -14.04 17.25 1.10
CA LEU A 59 -15.22 17.43 0.27
C LEU A 59 -15.52 18.90 -0.02
N THR A 60 -15.35 19.77 0.97
CA THR A 60 -15.52 21.24 0.80
C THR A 60 -14.53 21.80 -0.23
N LEU A 61 -13.30 21.28 -0.26
CA LEU A 61 -12.30 21.65 -1.27
C LEU A 61 -12.62 21.07 -2.64
N MET A 62 -13.17 19.85 -2.70
CA MET A 62 -13.58 19.18 -3.93
C MET A 62 -14.71 19.89 -4.66
N ASP A 63 -15.50 20.74 -3.98
CA ASP A 63 -16.54 21.55 -4.63
C ASP A 63 -15.98 22.74 -5.43
N ARG A 64 -14.68 23.05 -5.29
CA ARG A 64 -13.99 24.01 -6.14
C ARG A 64 -13.82 23.48 -7.56
N LYS A 65 -13.66 24.41 -8.51
CA LYS A 65 -13.38 24.03 -9.90
C LYS A 65 -12.03 23.30 -9.99
N PRO A 66 -11.98 22.08 -10.56
CA PRO A 66 -10.73 21.37 -10.77
C PRO A 66 -9.76 22.16 -11.65
N VAL A 67 -8.47 22.07 -11.34
CA VAL A 67 -7.41 22.65 -12.13
C VAL A 67 -6.70 21.58 -12.96
N LYS A 68 -6.33 21.95 -14.18
CA LYS A 68 -5.51 21.11 -15.02
C LYS A 68 -4.05 21.24 -14.60
N VAL A 69 -3.42 20.12 -14.32
CA VAL A 69 -1.99 20.02 -14.07
C VAL A 69 -1.30 19.61 -15.36
N THR A 70 -0.17 20.21 -15.70
CA THR A 70 0.61 19.81 -16.87
C THR A 70 1.41 18.55 -16.60
N PRO A 71 1.68 17.69 -17.62
CA PRO A 71 2.64 16.60 -17.46
C PRO A 71 4.00 17.11 -16.95
N GLY A 72 4.62 16.34 -16.07
CA GLY A 72 5.89 16.71 -15.43
C GLY A 72 6.06 16.05 -14.06
N ASP A 73 7.14 16.39 -13.39
CA ASP A 73 7.47 15.89 -12.06
C ASP A 73 7.00 16.87 -10.98
N TYR A 74 6.36 16.31 -9.95
CA TYR A 74 5.79 17.08 -8.83
C TYR A 74 6.18 16.48 -7.50
N ARG A 75 6.58 17.31 -6.56
CA ARG A 75 6.69 16.91 -5.15
C ARG A 75 5.31 16.52 -4.65
N THR A 76 5.15 15.28 -4.18
CA THR A 76 3.83 14.69 -3.99
C THR A 76 3.77 13.93 -2.68
N TRP A 77 2.73 14.23 -1.90
CA TRP A 77 2.31 13.40 -0.79
C TRP A 77 1.28 12.38 -1.24
N PHE A 78 1.50 11.12 -0.88
CA PHE A 78 0.53 10.05 -0.99
C PHE A 78 -0.04 9.72 0.38
N GLU A 79 -1.37 9.76 0.52
CA GLU A 79 -2.01 9.25 1.72
C GLU A 79 -1.84 7.73 1.85
N PRO A 80 -2.03 7.16 3.06
CA PRO A 80 -1.89 5.73 3.30
C PRO A 80 -2.70 4.85 2.33
N GLU A 81 -3.87 5.30 1.89
CA GLU A 81 -4.69 4.60 0.90
C GLU A 81 -3.97 4.44 -0.44
N ALA A 82 -3.35 5.49 -0.94
CA ALA A 82 -2.57 5.43 -2.18
C ALA A 82 -1.29 4.61 -2.02
N VAL A 83 -0.64 4.68 -0.85
CA VAL A 83 0.52 3.82 -0.54
C VAL A 83 0.12 2.36 -0.50
N SER A 84 -1.03 2.02 0.11
CA SER A 84 -1.56 0.66 0.14
C SER A 84 -1.79 0.09 -1.26
N ASP A 85 -2.30 0.90 -2.19
CA ASP A 85 -2.49 0.50 -3.59
C ASP A 85 -1.14 0.15 -4.27
N PHE A 86 -0.09 0.94 -4.04
CA PHE A 86 1.26 0.62 -4.52
C PHE A 86 1.81 -0.66 -3.88
N LEU A 87 1.64 -0.85 -2.57
CA LEU A 87 2.10 -2.06 -1.87
C LEU A 87 1.35 -3.31 -2.38
N GLY A 88 0.07 -3.17 -2.73
CA GLY A 88 -0.72 -4.21 -3.38
C GLY A 88 -0.09 -4.69 -4.69
N MET A 89 0.54 -3.80 -5.47
CA MET A 89 1.26 -4.17 -6.69
C MET A 89 2.42 -5.14 -6.42
N PHE A 90 3.03 -5.09 -5.23
CA PHE A 90 4.12 -6.01 -4.87
C PHE A 90 3.67 -7.47 -4.80
N SER A 91 2.37 -7.72 -4.54
CA SER A 91 1.76 -9.05 -4.61
C SER A 91 1.66 -9.60 -6.05
N TRP A 92 1.74 -8.75 -7.06
CA TRP A 92 1.67 -9.14 -8.48
C TRP A 92 3.08 -9.39 -9.03
N TYR A 93 3.64 -10.57 -8.71
CA TYR A 93 4.97 -11.00 -9.12
C TYR A 93 6.15 -10.13 -8.60
N GLY A 94 5.93 -9.18 -7.72
CA GLY A 94 6.99 -8.37 -7.14
C GLY A 94 7.78 -9.17 -6.11
N ILE A 95 7.17 -9.46 -4.99
CA ILE A 95 7.82 -10.05 -3.83
C ILE A 95 7.92 -11.58 -3.87
N SER A 96 7.28 -12.24 -4.86
CA SER A 96 7.32 -13.68 -5.05
C SER A 96 8.74 -14.18 -5.34
N GLU A 97 9.28 -15.05 -4.50
CA GLU A 97 10.59 -15.66 -4.73
C GLU A 97 10.60 -16.49 -6.02
N GLY A 98 9.51 -17.19 -6.32
CA GLY A 98 9.38 -17.91 -7.59
C GLY A 98 9.48 -17.01 -8.81
N ALA A 99 8.89 -15.80 -8.76
CA ALA A 99 9.03 -14.80 -9.82
C ALA A 99 10.44 -14.21 -9.88
N ILE A 100 11.07 -13.97 -8.73
CA ILE A 100 12.47 -13.51 -8.64
C ILE A 100 13.41 -14.55 -9.29
N GLN A 101 13.28 -15.83 -8.95
CA GLN A 101 14.10 -16.91 -9.51
C GLN A 101 13.93 -17.05 -11.03
N ARG A 102 12.70 -16.87 -11.54
CA ARG A 102 12.38 -16.87 -12.98
C ARG A 102 12.72 -15.56 -13.69
N ARG A 103 13.29 -14.56 -13.00
CA ARG A 103 13.64 -13.23 -13.52
C ARG A 103 12.46 -12.46 -14.11
N SER A 104 11.26 -12.69 -13.60
CA SER A 104 10.02 -12.00 -13.99
C SER A 104 9.49 -11.03 -12.94
N SER A 105 10.19 -10.88 -11.82
CA SER A 105 9.81 -10.01 -10.71
C SER A 105 10.27 -8.58 -10.91
N SER A 106 9.44 -7.63 -10.47
CA SER A 106 9.81 -6.21 -10.35
C SER A 106 10.95 -5.98 -9.34
N PHE A 107 11.20 -6.91 -8.40
CA PHE A 107 12.33 -6.86 -7.46
C PHE A 107 13.58 -7.60 -7.94
N GLY A 108 13.56 -8.11 -9.17
CA GLY A 108 14.72 -8.78 -9.76
C GLY A 108 15.99 -7.93 -9.75
N LYS A 109 15.87 -6.63 -10.00
CA LYS A 109 17.01 -5.68 -9.95
C LYS A 109 17.61 -5.58 -8.54
N MET A 110 16.81 -5.64 -7.49
CA MET A 110 17.31 -5.65 -6.11
C MET A 110 18.13 -6.90 -5.84
N ARG A 111 17.65 -8.06 -6.27
CA ARG A 111 18.29 -9.35 -6.03
C ARG A 111 19.56 -9.55 -6.85
N TYR A 112 19.58 -9.15 -8.12
CA TYR A 112 20.63 -9.51 -9.06
C TYR A 112 21.57 -8.35 -9.41
N ASP A 113 21.06 -7.12 -9.42
CA ASP A 113 21.83 -5.95 -9.84
C ASP A 113 22.24 -5.06 -8.66
N GLY A 114 21.87 -5.44 -7.43
CA GLY A 114 22.21 -4.70 -6.22
C GLY A 114 21.50 -3.34 -6.10
N VAL A 115 20.44 -3.10 -6.89
CA VAL A 115 19.63 -1.88 -6.78
C VAL A 115 18.92 -1.87 -5.42
N LYS A 116 18.88 -0.73 -4.77
CA LYS A 116 18.20 -0.54 -3.48
C LYS A 116 17.06 0.45 -3.62
N LEU A 117 16.07 0.32 -2.74
CA LEU A 117 15.10 1.36 -2.45
C LEU A 117 15.70 2.37 -1.46
N SER A 118 14.92 3.35 -1.04
CA SER A 118 15.34 4.33 -0.03
C SER A 118 15.60 3.65 1.32
N PRO A 119 16.62 4.09 2.07
CA PRO A 119 16.84 3.62 3.45
C PRO A 119 15.67 3.96 4.39
N HIS A 120 14.79 4.89 3.99
CA HIS A 120 13.55 5.20 4.72
C HIS A 120 12.43 4.17 4.49
N PHE A 121 12.60 3.22 3.57
CA PHE A 121 11.59 2.21 3.25
C PHE A 121 11.93 0.86 3.88
N SER A 122 11.02 0.35 4.70
CA SER A 122 11.03 -1.04 5.18
C SER A 122 9.63 -1.63 5.12
N LEU A 123 9.53 -2.91 4.79
CA LEU A 123 8.28 -3.65 4.64
C LEU A 123 8.42 -5.04 5.24
N ASP A 124 7.50 -5.39 6.11
CA ASP A 124 7.40 -6.71 6.74
C ASP A 124 6.08 -7.40 6.37
N GLU A 125 6.04 -8.73 6.43
CA GLU A 125 4.84 -9.51 6.69
C GLU A 125 4.68 -9.62 8.21
N ASP A 126 3.73 -8.88 8.81
CA ASP A 126 3.52 -8.83 10.27
C ASP A 126 2.18 -9.44 10.69
N PHE A 127 2.21 -10.74 11.01
CA PHE A 127 1.04 -11.47 11.49
C PHE A 127 0.69 -11.19 12.96
N THR A 128 1.51 -10.39 13.68
CA THR A 128 1.23 -10.04 15.09
C THR A 128 0.07 -9.10 15.24
N SER A 129 -0.31 -8.40 14.15
CA SER A 129 -1.49 -7.54 14.08
C SER A 129 -2.81 -8.30 14.31
N GLY A 130 -2.83 -9.64 14.12
CA GLY A 130 -4.03 -10.45 14.29
C GLY A 130 -5.11 -10.25 13.23
N LEU A 131 -4.80 -9.56 12.13
CA LEU A 131 -5.76 -9.29 11.05
C LEU A 131 -6.00 -10.52 10.17
N VAL A 132 -5.01 -11.42 10.07
CA VAL A 132 -5.06 -12.65 9.26
C VAL A 132 -4.41 -13.83 10.01
N PRO A 133 -4.80 -15.09 9.68
CA PRO A 133 -4.18 -16.27 10.29
C PRO A 133 -2.69 -16.38 9.92
N LYS A 134 -1.86 -16.90 10.84
CA LYS A 134 -0.45 -17.23 10.58
C LYS A 134 -0.28 -18.44 9.67
N PHE A 135 -1.26 -19.33 9.64
CA PHE A 135 -1.24 -20.51 8.77
C PHE A 135 -1.75 -20.18 7.37
N ASN A 136 -1.16 -20.80 6.37
CA ASN A 136 -1.57 -20.74 4.98
C ASN A 136 -2.60 -21.83 4.65
N ASN A 137 -3.05 -21.92 3.41
CA ASN A 137 -4.03 -22.91 2.96
C ASN A 137 -3.55 -24.37 3.07
N LEU A 138 -2.24 -24.60 3.14
CA LEU A 138 -1.64 -25.92 3.38
C LEU A 138 -1.50 -26.28 4.87
N GLY A 139 -1.84 -25.34 5.79
CA GLY A 139 -1.66 -25.51 7.22
C GLY A 139 -0.23 -25.26 7.70
N GLU A 140 0.61 -24.67 6.88
CA GLU A 140 1.97 -24.27 7.24
C GLU A 140 1.93 -22.94 7.99
N ILE A 141 2.73 -22.80 9.04
CA ILE A 141 2.72 -21.63 9.94
C ILE A 141 3.90 -20.72 9.61
N ALA A 142 3.59 -19.51 9.15
CA ALA A 142 4.57 -18.46 8.92
C ALA A 142 5.18 -17.94 10.23
N ASN A 143 6.37 -17.36 10.15
CA ASN A 143 6.95 -16.61 11.26
C ASN A 143 6.02 -15.45 11.65
N PRO A 144 5.92 -15.10 12.93
CA PRO A 144 5.08 -13.97 13.38
C PRO A 144 5.41 -12.65 12.69
N ASN A 145 6.67 -12.41 12.38
CA ASN A 145 7.17 -11.28 11.60
C ASN A 145 8.24 -11.79 10.63
N LEU A 146 8.11 -11.43 9.36
CA LEU A 146 9.06 -11.74 8.30
C LEU A 146 9.50 -10.44 7.61
N PRO A 147 10.72 -9.94 7.88
CA PRO A 147 11.24 -8.79 7.14
C PRO A 147 11.39 -9.13 5.66
N LEU A 148 10.76 -8.35 4.79
CA LEU A 148 10.85 -8.49 3.34
C LEU A 148 11.88 -7.49 2.78
N ILE A 149 11.70 -6.22 3.14
CA ILE A 149 12.62 -5.13 2.78
C ILE A 149 13.00 -4.41 4.07
N LYS A 150 14.28 -4.18 4.28
CA LYS A 150 14.78 -3.45 5.45
C LYS A 150 15.75 -2.36 5.00
N ASN A 151 15.43 -1.12 5.35
CA ASN A 151 16.23 0.05 4.99
C ASN A 151 16.56 0.08 3.49
N GLY A 152 15.57 -0.23 2.65
CA GLY A 152 15.70 -0.28 1.20
C GLY A 152 16.36 -1.53 0.62
N GLU A 153 16.81 -2.48 1.43
CA GLU A 153 17.43 -3.73 0.98
C GLU A 153 16.44 -4.89 0.99
N LEU A 154 16.37 -5.66 -0.09
CA LEU A 154 15.57 -6.88 -0.17
C LEU A 154 16.24 -7.98 0.68
N ILE A 155 15.60 -8.31 1.80
CA ILE A 155 16.06 -9.33 2.74
C ILE A 155 15.50 -10.69 2.38
N ASN A 156 14.16 -10.77 2.18
CA ASN A 156 13.46 -12.00 1.83
C ASN A 156 12.45 -11.74 0.71
N GLY A 157 12.30 -12.74 -0.17
CA GLY A 157 11.09 -12.90 -0.96
C GLY A 157 10.06 -13.74 -0.19
N LEU A 158 8.84 -13.79 -0.67
CA LEU A 158 7.84 -14.74 -0.19
C LEU A 158 8.11 -16.11 -0.85
N VAL A 159 8.39 -17.13 -0.03
CA VAL A 159 8.82 -18.45 -0.47
C VAL A 159 7.80 -19.50 -0.02
N SER A 160 6.99 -19.96 -0.94
CA SER A 160 6.09 -21.10 -0.72
C SER A 160 6.87 -22.42 -0.64
N SER A 161 6.28 -23.45 -0.06
CA SER A 161 6.89 -24.79 -0.04
C SER A 161 7.11 -25.36 -1.44
N ARG A 162 6.28 -24.99 -2.41
CA ARG A 162 6.47 -25.34 -3.82
C ARG A 162 7.74 -24.68 -4.39
N THR A 163 7.88 -23.38 -4.24
CA THR A 163 9.06 -22.64 -4.71
C THR A 163 10.33 -23.10 -4.02
N ALA A 164 10.25 -23.39 -2.70
CA ALA A 164 11.36 -23.94 -1.95
C ALA A 164 11.84 -25.26 -2.56
N SER A 165 10.93 -26.18 -2.90
CA SER A 165 11.25 -27.43 -3.54
C SER A 165 11.77 -27.28 -4.97
N GLU A 166 11.19 -26.35 -5.75
CA GLU A 166 11.54 -26.12 -7.17
C GLU A 166 12.96 -25.54 -7.32
N PHE A 167 13.34 -24.62 -6.43
CA PHE A 167 14.60 -23.86 -6.54
C PHE A 167 15.65 -24.21 -5.48
N GLY A 168 15.35 -25.12 -4.55
CA GLY A 168 16.29 -25.51 -3.49
C GLY A 168 16.55 -24.40 -2.46
N VAL A 169 15.59 -23.54 -2.21
CA VAL A 169 15.64 -22.46 -1.22
C VAL A 169 14.81 -22.81 0.03
N VAL A 170 14.99 -22.08 1.13
CA VAL A 170 14.25 -22.33 2.37
C VAL A 170 12.88 -21.67 2.29
N SER A 171 11.79 -22.43 2.54
CA SER A 171 10.44 -21.89 2.65
C SER A 171 10.32 -20.98 3.88
N ASN A 172 9.61 -19.88 3.73
CA ASN A 172 9.12 -19.08 4.85
C ASN A 172 7.60 -19.24 5.03
N PHE A 173 7.05 -20.30 4.42
CA PHE A 173 5.65 -20.71 4.51
C PHE A 173 4.67 -19.66 3.99
N ALA A 174 5.11 -18.91 2.97
CA ALA A 174 4.22 -18.04 2.22
C ALA A 174 3.08 -18.82 1.60
N GLU A 175 1.98 -18.15 1.29
CA GLU A 175 0.87 -18.74 0.54
C GLU A 175 1.36 -19.24 -0.82
N SER A 176 0.66 -20.20 -1.41
CA SER A 176 1.05 -20.82 -2.70
C SER A 176 1.21 -19.83 -3.85
N GLY A 177 0.49 -18.71 -3.80
CA GLY A 177 0.59 -17.59 -4.76
C GLY A 177 1.68 -16.59 -4.44
N GLU A 178 2.36 -16.69 -3.30
CA GLU A 178 3.43 -15.81 -2.85
C GLU A 178 3.07 -14.33 -2.90
N TYR A 179 1.87 -14.00 -2.41
CA TYR A 179 1.35 -12.63 -2.26
C TYR A 179 1.39 -12.18 -0.79
N LEU A 180 1.38 -10.87 -0.59
CA LEU A 180 1.35 -10.25 0.74
C LEU A 180 0.01 -10.55 1.43
N ARG A 181 0.07 -10.97 2.70
CA ARG A 181 -1.10 -11.29 3.53
C ARG A 181 -1.25 -10.34 4.71
N ALA A 182 -0.14 -9.89 5.25
CA ALA A 182 -0.08 -8.99 6.41
C ALA A 182 0.98 -7.90 6.21
N PRO A 183 0.94 -7.15 5.08
CA PRO A 183 1.95 -6.14 4.79
C PRO A 183 1.90 -5.01 5.80
N LYS A 184 3.06 -4.68 6.37
CA LYS A 184 3.27 -3.58 7.27
C LYS A 184 4.51 -2.79 6.88
N MET A 185 4.29 -1.54 6.49
CA MET A 185 5.36 -0.58 6.23
C MET A 185 5.71 0.15 7.53
N ASN A 186 7.00 0.44 7.74
CA ASN A 186 7.47 1.23 8.88
C ASN A 186 7.01 2.69 8.78
N THR A 187 6.92 3.35 9.95
CA THR A 187 6.80 4.82 10.03
C THR A 187 8.15 5.50 9.85
N GLY A 188 8.08 6.80 9.53
CA GLY A 188 9.21 7.73 9.56
C GLY A 188 8.96 8.88 10.54
N ASP A 189 9.51 10.05 10.24
CA ASP A 189 9.52 11.19 11.15
C ASP A 189 8.68 12.37 10.63
N LEU A 190 8.04 12.28 9.45
CA LEU A 190 7.23 13.37 8.92
C LEU A 190 5.90 13.43 9.67
N ASN A 191 5.72 14.52 10.43
CA ASN A 191 4.53 14.73 11.21
C ASN A 191 3.29 14.90 10.33
N SER A 192 2.25 14.10 10.59
CA SER A 192 1.03 14.03 9.80
C SER A 192 0.26 15.37 9.72
N ASP A 193 0.37 16.22 10.72
CA ASP A 193 -0.24 17.56 10.72
C ASP A 193 0.54 18.57 9.87
N SER A 194 1.81 18.30 9.56
CA SER A 194 2.72 19.18 8.81
C SER A 194 2.88 18.80 7.34
N VAL A 195 2.15 17.79 6.88
CA VAL A 195 2.30 17.22 5.53
C VAL A 195 2.11 18.27 4.42
N VAL A 196 1.07 19.10 4.52
CA VAL A 196 0.77 20.09 3.46
C VAL A 196 1.85 21.17 3.41
N ASP A 197 2.32 21.62 4.57
CA ASP A 197 3.47 22.54 4.67
C ASP A 197 4.74 21.90 4.09
N ALA A 198 4.97 20.62 4.39
CA ALA A 198 6.12 19.88 3.88
C ALA A 198 6.09 19.73 2.35
N ILE A 199 4.93 19.61 1.73
CA ILE A 199 4.81 19.63 0.26
C ILE A 199 5.29 20.99 -0.30
N GLY A 200 4.91 22.09 0.34
CA GLY A 200 5.18 23.45 -0.16
C GLY A 200 4.43 23.73 -1.45
N ASP A 201 5.05 23.44 -2.61
CA ASP A 201 4.43 23.47 -3.94
C ASP A 201 4.45 22.07 -4.55
N GLY A 202 3.27 21.52 -4.89
CA GLY A 202 3.19 20.16 -5.42
C GLY A 202 1.78 19.58 -5.43
N LEU A 203 1.68 18.29 -5.07
CA LEU A 203 0.43 17.55 -5.11
C LEU A 203 0.16 16.81 -3.77
N PHE A 204 -1.10 16.72 -3.45
CA PHE A 204 -1.63 15.87 -2.38
C PHE A 204 -2.56 14.84 -3.01
N LEU A 205 -2.24 13.57 -2.92
CA LEU A 205 -3.00 12.48 -3.55
C LEU A 205 -3.58 11.54 -2.50
N SER A 206 -4.92 11.50 -2.41
CA SER A 206 -5.58 10.58 -1.46
C SER A 206 -5.59 9.14 -1.96
N ASN A 207 -5.84 8.95 -3.25
CA ASN A 207 -5.97 7.64 -3.86
C ASN A 207 -5.38 7.63 -5.27
N ILE A 208 -5.01 6.46 -5.70
CA ILE A 208 -4.64 6.14 -7.07
C ILE A 208 -5.52 5.00 -7.59
N HIS A 209 -5.52 4.74 -8.89
CA HIS A 209 -6.43 3.78 -9.48
C HIS A 209 -5.91 3.21 -10.80
N TYR A 210 -6.45 2.06 -11.23
CA TYR A 210 -6.05 1.37 -12.46
C TYR A 210 -4.55 1.10 -12.54
N LEU A 211 -3.96 0.69 -11.40
CA LEU A 211 -2.56 0.35 -11.38
C LEU A 211 -2.30 -0.91 -12.21
N ASN A 212 -1.21 -0.88 -12.95
CA ASN A 212 -0.70 -2.03 -13.67
C ASN A 212 0.81 -1.90 -13.85
N TRP A 213 1.49 -3.02 -14.05
CA TRP A 213 2.87 -3.02 -14.50
C TRP A 213 2.92 -2.65 -15.98
N SER A 214 3.46 -1.48 -16.32
CA SER A 214 3.79 -1.13 -17.72
C SER A 214 5.08 -1.81 -18.18
N ASP A 215 6.00 -2.10 -17.24
CA ASP A 215 7.16 -2.97 -17.39
C ASP A 215 7.45 -3.64 -16.05
N ASN A 216 7.04 -4.90 -15.89
CA ASN A 216 7.19 -5.61 -14.63
C ASN A 216 8.67 -5.82 -14.27
N ALA A 217 9.49 -6.32 -15.18
CA ALA A 217 10.92 -6.57 -14.92
C ALA A 217 11.68 -5.26 -14.61
N GLY A 218 11.26 -4.15 -15.25
CA GLY A 218 11.78 -2.82 -14.97
C GLY A 218 11.27 -2.20 -13.67
N GLY A 219 10.24 -2.79 -13.04
CA GLY A 219 9.56 -2.24 -11.87
C GLY A 219 8.74 -0.98 -12.20
N ARG A 220 8.23 -0.87 -13.43
CA ARG A 220 7.52 0.30 -13.91
C ARG A 220 6.02 0.14 -13.74
N VAL A 221 5.40 1.05 -12.97
CA VAL A 221 3.98 1.09 -12.64
C VAL A 221 3.32 2.26 -13.33
N THR A 222 2.15 2.02 -13.92
CA THR A 222 1.25 3.06 -14.44
C THR A 222 -0.07 3.05 -13.69
N GLY A 223 -0.75 4.19 -13.65
CA GLY A 223 -2.06 4.34 -13.02
C GLY A 223 -2.64 5.74 -13.24
N LEU A 224 -3.70 6.03 -12.50
CA LEU A 224 -4.42 7.31 -12.52
C LEU A 224 -4.54 7.88 -11.11
N THR A 225 -4.51 9.19 -10.97
CA THR A 225 -4.95 9.88 -9.74
C THR A 225 -6.45 9.73 -9.57
N ARG A 226 -6.95 9.65 -8.31
CA ARG A 226 -8.37 9.43 -8.06
C ARG A 226 -8.86 10.09 -6.78
N TYR A 227 -10.11 10.49 -6.78
CA TYR A 227 -10.82 11.09 -5.65
C TYR A 227 -10.21 12.42 -5.19
N ALA A 228 -9.98 12.59 -3.89
CA ALA A 228 -9.52 13.83 -3.27
C ALA A 228 -8.02 14.09 -3.54
N CYS A 229 -7.71 14.43 -4.79
CA CYS A 229 -6.38 14.81 -5.22
C CYS A 229 -6.31 16.33 -5.43
N PHE A 230 -5.31 16.99 -4.83
CA PHE A 230 -5.25 18.44 -4.78
C PHE A 230 -3.91 18.98 -5.28
N LYS A 231 -3.95 20.16 -5.88
CA LYS A 231 -2.79 21.02 -6.04
C LYS A 231 -2.48 21.72 -4.73
N VAL A 232 -1.21 21.75 -4.37
CA VAL A 232 -0.68 22.45 -3.21
C VAL A 232 0.16 23.63 -3.70
N GLU A 233 -0.05 24.81 -3.14
CA GLU A 233 0.74 26.03 -3.38
C GLU A 233 1.04 26.70 -2.04
N ASN A 234 2.31 27.03 -1.77
CA ASN A 234 2.76 27.67 -0.55
C ASN A 234 2.28 26.96 0.74
N GLY A 235 2.26 25.61 0.74
CA GLY A 235 1.81 24.84 1.89
C GLY A 235 0.29 24.85 2.12
N GLU A 236 -0.52 25.18 1.12
CA GLU A 236 -1.99 25.16 1.21
C GLU A 236 -2.63 24.34 0.08
N LEU A 237 -3.70 23.59 0.41
CA LEU A 237 -4.53 22.90 -0.58
C LEU A 237 -5.38 23.93 -1.34
N VAL A 238 -5.06 24.18 -2.61
CA VAL A 238 -5.71 25.27 -3.36
C VAL A 238 -6.90 24.84 -4.19
N ALA A 239 -6.83 23.71 -4.89
CA ALA A 239 -7.92 23.22 -5.73
C ALA A 239 -7.77 21.71 -5.99
N PRO A 240 -8.88 20.98 -6.27
CA PRO A 240 -8.78 19.63 -6.79
C PRO A 240 -8.12 19.65 -8.17
N ILE A 241 -7.42 18.57 -8.52
CA ILE A 241 -6.84 18.38 -9.86
C ILE A 241 -7.76 17.52 -10.73
N GLU A 242 -7.70 17.72 -12.05
CA GLU A 242 -8.27 16.76 -12.98
C GLU A 242 -7.55 15.42 -12.86
N THR A 243 -8.23 14.33 -13.23
CA THR A 243 -7.60 13.00 -13.24
C THR A 243 -6.41 12.99 -14.19
N MET A 244 -5.25 12.57 -13.66
CA MET A 244 -3.99 12.54 -14.39
C MET A 244 -3.43 11.12 -14.43
N ARG A 245 -2.81 10.74 -15.53
CA ARG A 245 -2.04 9.50 -15.64
C ARG A 245 -0.63 9.69 -15.12
N PHE A 246 -0.11 8.67 -14.48
CA PHE A 246 1.30 8.55 -14.12
C PHE A 246 1.90 7.26 -14.67
N ASP A 247 3.20 7.25 -14.89
CA ASP A 247 3.95 6.08 -15.31
C ASP A 247 5.43 6.25 -14.96
N ASP A 248 5.89 5.54 -13.92
CA ASP A 248 7.29 5.53 -13.50
C ASP A 248 7.62 4.28 -12.66
N THR A 249 8.83 4.19 -12.13
CA THR A 249 9.30 2.99 -11.46
C THR A 249 9.13 3.06 -9.94
N ILE A 250 8.89 1.90 -9.33
CA ILE A 250 8.95 1.74 -7.86
C ILE A 250 10.32 2.12 -7.30
N TYR A 251 11.38 2.02 -8.10
CA TYR A 251 12.74 2.41 -7.75
C TYR A 251 12.93 3.92 -7.63
N ARG A 252 12.07 4.72 -8.28
CA ARG A 252 11.99 6.15 -8.02
C ARG A 252 11.08 6.42 -6.83
N TYR A 253 9.83 5.97 -6.85
CA TYR A 253 8.83 6.32 -5.83
C TYR A 253 9.20 5.84 -4.42
N PHE A 254 9.68 4.62 -4.27
CA PHE A 254 10.15 4.06 -3.00
C PHE A 254 11.68 4.06 -2.87
N GLY A 255 12.39 4.60 -3.84
CA GLY A 255 13.85 4.65 -3.90
C GLY A 255 14.38 6.06 -3.91
N THR A 256 14.88 6.51 -5.07
CA THR A 256 15.61 7.78 -5.18
C THR A 256 14.81 9.02 -4.86
N GLU A 257 13.50 8.98 -5.08
CA GLU A 257 12.62 10.13 -4.86
C GLU A 257 11.83 10.05 -3.53
N LEU A 258 11.92 8.95 -2.77
CA LEU A 258 11.32 8.88 -1.45
C LEU A 258 12.02 9.84 -0.49
N GLU A 259 11.37 10.94 -0.20
CA GLU A 259 11.93 12.02 0.63
C GLU A 259 11.66 11.79 2.10
N ALA A 260 10.43 11.45 2.47
CA ALA A 260 10.03 11.23 3.85
C ALA A 260 8.87 10.23 3.95
N VAL A 261 8.73 9.65 5.12
CA VAL A 261 7.66 8.73 5.51
C VAL A 261 6.94 9.33 6.71
N GLY A 262 5.62 9.23 6.73
CA GLY A 262 4.77 9.74 7.81
C GLY A 262 5.02 9.04 9.15
N ASP A 263 4.73 9.73 10.24
CA ASP A 263 4.90 9.25 11.62
C ASP A 263 3.73 8.39 12.13
N GLU A 264 2.59 8.41 11.43
CA GLU A 264 1.39 7.63 11.78
C GLU A 264 1.06 6.58 10.72
N VAL A 265 0.68 5.37 11.17
CA VAL A 265 0.15 4.32 10.29
C VAL A 265 -1.37 4.33 10.29
N LYS A 266 -1.94 3.89 9.18
CA LYS A 266 -3.35 3.57 9.04
C LYS A 266 -3.53 2.11 8.63
N ILE A 267 -4.60 1.48 9.11
CA ILE A 267 -5.03 0.17 8.64
C ILE A 267 -5.95 0.40 7.43
N ILE A 268 -5.49 0.01 6.25
CA ILE A 268 -6.29 0.01 5.03
C ILE A 268 -6.80 -1.42 4.84
N PRO A 269 -8.09 -1.68 5.13
CA PRO A 269 -8.62 -3.03 5.14
C PRO A 269 -8.78 -3.59 3.73
N GLU A 270 -8.72 -4.91 3.62
CA GLU A 270 -9.26 -5.58 2.45
C GLU A 270 -10.78 -5.41 2.43
N ILE A 271 -11.33 -4.90 1.33
CA ILE A 271 -12.76 -4.56 1.20
C ILE A 271 -13.49 -5.45 0.17
N GLU A 272 -12.80 -6.40 -0.44
CA GLU A 272 -13.42 -7.30 -1.40
C GLU A 272 -14.44 -8.24 -0.74
N THR A 273 -15.52 -8.51 -1.47
CA THR A 273 -16.65 -9.31 -0.98
C THR A 273 -17.11 -10.38 -1.97
N TYR A 274 -16.27 -10.75 -2.95
CA TYR A 274 -16.64 -11.66 -4.03
C TYR A 274 -17.12 -13.04 -3.53
N ASN A 275 -16.41 -13.63 -2.57
CA ASN A 275 -16.72 -14.93 -1.98
C ASN A 275 -17.11 -14.83 -0.49
N GLY A 276 -17.46 -13.68 -0.03
CA GLY A 276 -17.66 -13.32 1.36
C GLY A 276 -16.75 -12.16 1.74
N ARG A 277 -16.88 -11.69 2.98
CA ARG A 277 -15.99 -10.64 3.48
C ARG A 277 -14.56 -11.17 3.62
N GLU A 278 -13.62 -10.52 2.94
CA GLU A 278 -12.20 -10.78 3.13
C GLU A 278 -11.70 -10.15 4.45
N ILE A 279 -10.61 -10.67 4.95
CA ILE A 279 -9.92 -10.20 6.16
C ILE A 279 -8.51 -9.76 5.82
N GLY A 280 -7.91 -8.98 6.69
CA GLY A 280 -6.58 -8.43 6.46
C GLY A 280 -6.63 -7.00 5.97
N GLY A 281 -5.56 -6.58 5.40
CA GLY A 281 -5.32 -5.24 4.91
C GLY A 281 -3.85 -4.86 5.01
N THR A 282 -3.55 -3.64 4.61
CA THR A 282 -2.22 -3.06 4.66
C THR A 282 -2.11 -2.11 5.84
N ILE A 283 -1.04 -2.21 6.61
CA ILE A 283 -0.69 -1.24 7.65
C ILE A 283 0.42 -0.37 7.10
N CYS A 284 0.14 0.88 6.79
CA CYS A 284 1.15 1.78 6.22
C CYS A 284 0.92 3.24 6.58
N PRO A 285 1.99 4.04 6.64
CA PRO A 285 1.92 5.50 6.68
C PRO A 285 1.74 6.06 5.26
N GLY A 286 1.52 7.36 5.17
CA GLY A 286 1.70 8.10 3.93
C GLY A 286 3.18 8.35 3.62
N ILE A 287 3.47 8.75 2.39
CA ILE A 287 4.84 9.06 1.95
C ILE A 287 4.92 10.38 1.19
N LEU A 288 6.04 11.09 1.34
CA LEU A 288 6.40 12.26 0.54
C LEU A 288 7.45 11.84 -0.48
N VAL A 289 7.14 12.08 -1.75
CA VAL A 289 8.01 11.80 -2.90
C VAL A 289 8.43 13.12 -3.53
N ASN A 290 9.73 13.31 -3.73
CA ASN A 290 10.27 14.55 -4.28
C ASN A 290 9.87 14.80 -5.75
N ALA A 291 9.78 13.72 -6.54
CA ALA A 291 9.41 13.81 -7.96
C ALA A 291 8.49 12.67 -8.37
N PHE A 292 7.20 12.97 -8.50
CA PHE A 292 6.18 12.05 -9.02
C PHE A 292 5.81 12.44 -10.44
N SER A 293 6.01 11.53 -11.40
CA SER A 293 5.88 11.81 -12.83
C SER A 293 4.45 11.65 -13.32
N LEU A 294 3.78 12.77 -13.61
CA LEU A 294 2.53 12.79 -14.35
C LEU A 294 2.80 12.81 -15.86
N THR A 295 2.08 12.00 -16.63
CA THR A 295 2.33 11.79 -18.06
C THR A 295 1.20 12.29 -18.97
N LEU A 296 -0.05 12.25 -18.51
CA LEU A 296 -1.25 12.74 -19.25
C LEU A 296 -2.28 13.25 -18.27
#